data_280919fd3dc1d48c9cfb1d779efc4372
#
_entry.id   280919fd3dc1d48c9cfb1d779efc4372
#
_cell.length_a   1.000
_cell.length_b   1.000
_cell.length_c   1.000
_cell.angle_alpha   90.00
_cell.angle_beta   90.00
_cell.angle_gamma   90.00
#
_symmetry.space_group_name_H-M   'P 1'
#
loop_
_entity.id
_entity.type
_entity.pdbx_description
1 polymer ?
#
loop_
_entity_poly.entity_id
_entity_poly.type
_entity_poly.pdbx_seq_one_letter_code
_entity_poly.pdbx_strand_id
1 'polypeptide(L)'
;MYGVEVDLSPVKTLMSISRACKRFHRIVEPLLYRTILVAAHDNDNEESLVQLTKSLVSNPHLGHDIRTITLGNGCRQGDDDFREALRSTWLSLDAPISFKRQLGKEIADHRVVGMAPLILALSPQVRLVDYTFDNTSPCTMWILSGRPDLEMSLKEDYYDDTELAEEDEGALKEYELTQGETYAHYGLPHLEEVRIRHGDCTDSHTPMDELEPVLLHPNLKTLRLLGIGWLSNPISNFKFPNEPCNLETLELKECLFDHSTLENILTRCKRLKWLCMETAGARRHDLYVDEEDWDLDLSKVGDILRRLGHKLEFFNLHTIEYDNWGFFDGRLGSLRDLKALRHLKVILNNFTGRVRAPWDTDGEQEIPLAEALPPMIETLHLHWDEEYYSHVEYKRFCDNINGAVFKLLMAADGFPNLRKISIERHEGKRQKGESEWDKSVDGWEVEVTEKHLWQRYSSSGCMRTLIYLTKTS
;
A
#
# COMPACT_ATOMS: atom_id res chain seq x y z
N MET A 1 -14.50 -4.70 2.73
CA MET A 1 -14.04 -5.71 3.70
C MET A 1 -13.41 -6.87 2.93
N TYR A 2 -12.11 -6.97 2.87
CA TYR A 2 -11.46 -8.16 2.32
C TYR A 2 -11.48 -9.22 3.41
N GLY A 3 -12.55 -9.98 3.48
CA GLY A 3 -12.58 -11.20 4.28
C GLY A 3 -11.62 -12.21 3.66
N VAL A 4 -10.34 -12.09 3.97
CA VAL A 4 -9.44 -13.21 3.80
C VAL A 4 -9.92 -14.25 4.79
N GLU A 5 -10.55 -15.29 4.29
CA GLU A 5 -10.92 -16.45 5.10
C GLU A 5 -9.61 -17.10 5.55
N VAL A 6 -9.18 -16.75 6.77
CA VAL A 6 -7.95 -17.30 7.32
C VAL A 6 -8.23 -18.73 7.74
N ASP A 7 -7.60 -19.71 7.10
CA ASP A 7 -7.65 -21.09 7.55
C ASP A 7 -6.96 -21.23 8.92
N LEU A 8 -7.77 -21.28 9.97
CA LEU A 8 -7.31 -21.47 11.35
C LEU A 8 -7.04 -22.94 11.72
N SER A 9 -7.20 -23.88 10.80
CA SER A 9 -7.01 -25.29 11.08
C SER A 9 -5.58 -25.62 11.53
N PRO A 10 -4.51 -25.04 10.96
CA PRO A 10 -3.15 -25.24 11.46
C PRO A 10 -2.95 -24.71 12.87
N VAL A 11 -3.51 -23.56 13.21
CA VAL A 11 -3.41 -22.96 14.54
C VAL A 11 -4.10 -23.85 15.58
N LYS A 12 -5.31 -24.32 15.29
CA LYS A 12 -6.05 -25.27 16.17
C LYS A 12 -5.25 -26.56 16.41
N THR A 13 -4.60 -27.08 15.39
CA THR A 13 -3.74 -28.25 15.46
C THR A 13 -2.53 -27.98 16.38
N LEU A 14 -1.82 -26.87 16.16
CA LEU A 14 -0.68 -26.46 17.00
C LEU A 14 -1.12 -26.26 18.46
N MET A 15 -2.24 -25.62 18.73
CA MET A 15 -2.78 -25.48 20.08
C MET A 15 -3.07 -26.81 20.74
N SER A 16 -3.60 -27.78 20.00
CA SER A 16 -3.88 -29.13 20.51
C SER A 16 -2.59 -29.87 20.87
N ILE A 17 -1.56 -29.77 20.01
CA ILE A 17 -0.23 -30.35 20.25
C ILE A 17 0.42 -29.69 21.48
N SER A 18 0.34 -28.37 21.60
CA SER A 18 0.87 -27.60 22.73
C SER A 18 0.31 -28.09 24.07
N ARG A 19 -0.96 -28.47 24.11
CA ARG A 19 -1.63 -28.96 25.33
C ARG A 19 -1.28 -30.41 25.69
N ALA A 20 -0.67 -31.16 24.80
CA ALA A 20 -0.38 -32.59 25.02
C ALA A 20 0.68 -32.82 26.11
N CYS A 21 1.76 -32.06 26.13
CA CYS A 21 2.79 -32.11 27.19
C CYS A 21 3.69 -30.86 27.16
N LYS A 22 4.44 -30.64 28.28
CA LYS A 22 5.36 -29.49 28.42
C LYS A 22 6.43 -29.43 27.32
N ARG A 23 6.89 -30.58 26.80
CA ARG A 23 7.89 -30.61 25.73
C ARG A 23 7.32 -30.09 24.44
N PHE A 24 6.11 -30.51 24.05
CA PHE A 24 5.43 -30.01 22.88
C PHE A 24 5.04 -28.55 23.02
N HIS A 25 4.61 -28.13 24.22
CA HIS A 25 4.33 -26.73 24.49
C HIS A 25 5.53 -25.85 24.13
N ARG A 26 6.72 -26.13 24.65
CA ARG A 26 7.96 -25.38 24.38
C ARG A 26 8.35 -25.34 22.89
N ILE A 27 8.03 -26.38 22.11
CA ILE A 27 8.33 -26.43 20.68
C ILE A 27 7.31 -25.62 19.88
N VAL A 28 6.05 -25.66 20.29
CA VAL A 28 4.93 -25.09 19.53
C VAL A 28 4.69 -23.62 19.87
N GLU A 29 4.96 -23.20 21.09
CA GLU A 29 4.73 -21.84 21.55
C GLU A 29 5.38 -20.78 20.65
N PRO A 30 6.67 -20.86 20.25
CA PRO A 30 7.28 -19.93 19.29
C PRO A 30 6.60 -19.91 17.94
N LEU A 31 6.01 -21.03 17.49
CA LEU A 31 5.30 -21.12 16.24
C LEU A 31 3.92 -20.46 16.31
N LEU A 32 3.23 -20.54 17.46
CA LEU A 32 1.95 -19.90 17.70
C LEU A 32 2.07 -18.37 17.72
N TYR A 33 3.16 -17.85 18.26
CA TYR A 33 3.41 -16.40 18.32
C TYR A 33 4.11 -15.84 17.07
N ARG A 34 4.56 -16.68 16.14
CA ARG A 34 5.30 -16.22 14.95
C ARG A 34 4.50 -15.26 14.07
N THR A 35 3.20 -15.48 13.96
CA THR A 35 2.29 -14.63 13.20
C THR A 35 1.11 -14.26 14.06
N ILE A 36 0.96 -12.98 14.31
CA ILE A 36 -0.13 -12.40 15.09
C ILE A 36 -1.08 -11.70 14.15
N LEU A 37 -2.37 -11.98 14.30
CA LEU A 37 -3.44 -11.35 13.55
C LEU A 37 -4.49 -10.83 14.54
N VAL A 38 -4.57 -9.51 14.66
CA VAL A 38 -5.60 -8.80 15.41
C VAL A 38 -6.36 -7.93 14.43
N ALA A 39 -7.50 -8.40 13.96
CA ALA A 39 -8.28 -7.70 12.94
C ALA A 39 -9.07 -6.51 13.53
N ALA A 40 -9.37 -5.51 12.68
CA ALA A 40 -9.83 -4.19 13.12
C ALA A 40 -11.37 -4.02 13.23
N HIS A 41 -12.20 -5.00 12.87
CA HIS A 41 -13.57 -4.66 12.48
C HIS A 41 -14.72 -5.13 13.38
N ASP A 42 -14.46 -5.80 14.49
CA ASP A 42 -15.51 -6.22 15.41
C ASP A 42 -15.18 -5.86 16.86
N ASN A 43 -16.19 -5.56 17.67
CA ASN A 43 -16.04 -5.27 19.10
C ASN A 43 -15.26 -6.35 19.86
N ASP A 44 -15.27 -7.60 19.36
CA ASP A 44 -14.50 -8.73 19.93
C ASP A 44 -12.98 -8.61 19.73
N ASN A 45 -12.53 -7.76 18.80
CA ASN A 45 -11.11 -7.63 18.44
C ASN A 45 -10.33 -6.69 19.36
N GLU A 46 -11.02 -5.75 20.00
CA GLU A 46 -10.41 -4.91 21.04
C GLU A 46 -9.95 -5.74 22.22
N GLU A 47 -10.77 -6.70 22.65
CA GLU A 47 -10.39 -7.65 23.69
C GLU A 47 -9.16 -8.45 23.28
N SER A 48 -9.05 -8.83 22.00
CA SER A 48 -7.90 -9.55 21.47
C SER A 48 -6.62 -8.72 21.52
N LEU A 49 -6.68 -7.41 21.23
CA LEU A 49 -5.53 -6.50 21.34
C LEU A 49 -5.10 -6.33 22.79
N VAL A 50 -6.04 -6.12 23.71
CA VAL A 50 -5.80 -6.04 25.16
C VAL A 50 -5.19 -7.34 25.67
N GLN A 51 -5.72 -8.50 25.29
CA GLN A 51 -5.21 -9.81 25.71
C GLN A 51 -3.80 -10.07 25.16
N LEU A 52 -3.52 -9.71 23.93
CA LEU A 52 -2.16 -9.79 23.35
C LEU A 52 -1.21 -8.90 24.15
N THR A 53 -1.59 -7.65 24.40
CA THR A 53 -0.77 -6.71 25.16
C THR A 53 -0.51 -7.25 26.58
N LYS A 54 -1.54 -7.73 27.29
CA LYS A 54 -1.40 -8.40 28.61
C LYS A 54 -0.42 -9.58 28.57
N SER A 55 -0.50 -10.38 27.51
CA SER A 55 0.37 -11.55 27.32
C SER A 55 1.83 -11.15 27.13
N LEU A 56 2.09 -10.13 26.30
CA LEU A 56 3.45 -9.63 26.03
C LEU A 56 4.04 -8.89 27.22
N VAL A 57 3.24 -8.09 27.93
CA VAL A 57 3.67 -7.41 29.17
C VAL A 57 4.05 -8.42 30.24
N SER A 58 3.26 -9.47 30.44
CA SER A 58 3.52 -10.52 31.41
C SER A 58 4.67 -11.46 31.02
N ASN A 59 4.91 -11.63 29.70
CA ASN A 59 5.89 -12.55 29.14
C ASN A 59 6.63 -11.92 27.95
N PRO A 60 7.54 -10.96 28.15
CA PRO A 60 8.20 -10.22 27.06
C PRO A 60 8.96 -11.10 26.06
N HIS A 61 9.40 -12.30 26.49
CA HIS A 61 10.10 -13.25 25.62
C HIS A 61 9.23 -13.71 24.42
N LEU A 62 7.90 -13.71 24.54
CA LEU A 62 7.01 -14.06 23.45
C LEU A 62 7.12 -13.07 22.27
N GLY A 63 7.40 -11.80 22.56
CA GLY A 63 7.63 -10.79 21.53
C GLY A 63 8.84 -11.08 20.63
N HIS A 64 9.86 -11.77 21.15
CA HIS A 64 11.03 -12.19 20.35
C HIS A 64 10.71 -13.27 19.31
N ASP A 65 9.58 -13.97 19.43
CA ASP A 65 9.14 -14.97 18.46
C ASP A 65 8.31 -14.38 17.31
N ILE A 66 7.77 -13.17 17.48
CA ILE A 66 6.92 -12.50 16.49
C ILE A 66 7.74 -12.09 15.28
N ARG A 67 7.27 -12.48 14.08
CA ARG A 67 7.87 -12.12 12.77
C ARG A 67 6.91 -11.33 11.89
N THR A 68 5.62 -11.60 12.04
CA THR A 68 4.57 -10.95 11.28
C THR A 68 3.48 -10.50 12.24
N ILE A 69 3.07 -9.24 12.11
CA ILE A 69 2.03 -8.70 12.95
C ILE A 69 1.03 -7.91 12.10
N THR A 70 -0.24 -8.23 12.27
CA THR A 70 -1.36 -7.47 11.71
C THR A 70 -2.13 -6.86 12.87
N LEU A 71 -2.21 -5.54 12.89
CA LEU A 71 -2.90 -4.77 13.92
C LEU A 71 -4.00 -3.94 13.26
N GLY A 72 -5.18 -4.01 13.83
CA GLY A 72 -6.27 -3.13 13.50
C GLY A 72 -6.52 -2.10 14.59
N ASN A 73 -7.22 -1.04 14.25
CA ASN A 73 -7.59 -0.01 15.19
C ASN A 73 -8.75 -0.47 16.06
N GLY A 74 -8.63 -0.27 17.37
CA GLY A 74 -9.71 -0.47 18.34
C GLY A 74 -9.94 0.83 19.11
N CYS A 75 -11.20 1.17 19.40
CA CYS A 75 -11.59 2.51 19.90
C CYS A 75 -12.08 2.56 21.35
N ARG A 76 -11.90 1.54 22.19
CA ARG A 76 -12.46 1.51 23.55
C ARG A 76 -11.45 1.70 24.69
N GLN A 77 -11.99 2.20 25.81
CA GLN A 77 -11.25 2.41 27.05
C GLN A 77 -10.82 1.07 27.67
N GLY A 78 -9.53 0.95 28.00
CA GLY A 78 -8.99 -0.19 28.71
C GLY A 78 -9.44 -0.25 30.18
N ASP A 79 -9.27 -1.44 30.79
CA ASP A 79 -9.52 -1.71 32.19
C ASP A 79 -8.45 -1.02 33.08
N ASP A 80 -8.90 -0.33 34.12
CA ASP A 80 -8.03 0.43 35.02
C ASP A 80 -6.96 -0.46 35.72
N ASP A 81 -7.29 -1.72 35.99
CA ASP A 81 -6.36 -2.66 36.62
C ASP A 81 -5.14 -3.01 35.75
N PHE A 82 -5.24 -2.82 34.44
CA PHE A 82 -4.13 -3.09 33.52
C PHE A 82 -3.19 -1.90 33.34
N ARG A 83 -3.60 -0.70 33.73
CA ARG A 83 -2.85 0.55 33.52
C ARG A 83 -1.47 0.52 34.19
N GLU A 84 -1.38 0.03 35.44
CA GLU A 84 -0.11 -0.01 36.17
C GLU A 84 0.89 -0.98 35.52
N ALA A 85 0.42 -2.13 35.00
CA ALA A 85 1.28 -3.05 34.27
C ALA A 85 1.79 -2.44 32.95
N LEU A 86 0.94 -1.68 32.24
CA LEU A 86 1.36 -0.92 31.05
C LEU A 86 2.40 0.14 31.43
N ARG A 87 2.15 0.88 32.52
CA ARG A 87 3.04 1.90 33.04
C ARG A 87 4.44 1.35 33.33
N SER A 88 4.55 0.30 34.10
CA SER A 88 5.85 -0.32 34.41
C SER A 88 6.58 -0.82 33.17
N THR A 89 5.81 -1.27 32.15
CA THR A 89 6.38 -1.81 30.90
C THR A 89 6.92 -0.71 30.03
N TRP A 90 6.14 0.35 29.72
CA TRP A 90 6.63 1.41 28.84
C TRP A 90 7.79 2.20 29.44
N LEU A 91 7.84 2.37 30.76
CA LEU A 91 8.98 2.96 31.45
C LEU A 91 10.24 2.09 31.28
N SER A 92 10.12 0.77 31.26
CA SER A 92 11.26 -0.15 31.15
C SER A 92 11.76 -0.38 29.73
N LEU A 93 11.06 0.13 28.67
CA LEU A 93 11.48 -0.05 27.29
C LEU A 93 12.89 0.50 27.04
N ASP A 94 13.68 -0.18 26.21
CA ASP A 94 14.94 0.33 25.66
C ASP A 94 14.63 1.23 24.45
N ALA A 95 14.21 2.45 24.71
CA ALA A 95 13.73 3.41 23.72
C ALA A 95 14.06 4.86 24.12
N PRO A 96 14.12 5.80 23.14
CA PRO A 96 14.34 7.22 23.42
C PRO A 96 13.32 7.79 24.40
N ILE A 97 13.76 8.73 25.21
CA ILE A 97 12.90 9.38 26.22
C ILE A 97 11.71 10.10 25.58
N SER A 98 11.94 10.79 24.45
CA SER A 98 10.86 11.43 23.68
C SER A 98 9.78 10.43 23.28
N PHE A 99 10.19 9.24 22.79
CA PHE A 99 9.26 8.16 22.47
C PHE A 99 8.50 7.68 23.72
N LYS A 100 9.22 7.42 24.83
CA LYS A 100 8.57 6.99 26.09
C LYS A 100 7.58 8.01 26.59
N ARG A 101 7.94 9.30 26.60
CA ARG A 101 7.05 10.39 27.02
C ARG A 101 5.77 10.42 26.20
N GLN A 102 5.91 10.35 24.89
CA GLN A 102 4.76 10.35 23.98
C GLN A 102 3.90 9.08 24.15
N LEU A 103 4.53 7.91 24.25
CA LEU A 103 3.83 6.65 24.48
C LEU A 103 3.06 6.66 25.80
N GLY A 104 3.65 7.24 26.85
CA GLY A 104 2.99 7.44 28.14
C GLY A 104 1.73 8.31 28.03
N LYS A 105 1.80 9.41 27.25
CA LYS A 105 0.64 10.25 26.96
C LYS A 105 -0.45 9.47 26.20
N GLU A 106 -0.10 8.75 25.13
CA GLU A 106 -1.04 7.93 24.37
C GLU A 106 -1.72 6.85 25.23
N ILE A 107 -0.98 6.23 26.17
CA ILE A 107 -1.53 5.26 27.11
C ILE A 107 -2.42 5.95 28.16
N ALA A 108 -2.01 7.12 28.67
CA ALA A 108 -2.76 7.86 29.71
C ALA A 108 -4.11 8.36 29.19
N ASP A 109 -4.18 8.74 27.93
CA ASP A 109 -5.40 9.20 27.27
C ASP A 109 -6.43 8.07 27.03
N HIS A 110 -6.18 6.88 27.58
CA HIS A 110 -7.04 5.70 27.47
C HIS A 110 -7.33 5.21 26.06
N ARG A 111 -6.52 5.60 25.10
CA ARG A 111 -6.69 5.18 23.71
C ARG A 111 -5.97 3.86 23.50
N VAL A 112 -6.67 2.91 22.92
CA VAL A 112 -6.10 1.64 22.40
C VAL A 112 -4.99 1.92 21.37
N VAL A 113 -4.95 3.13 20.83
CA VAL A 113 -3.90 3.66 19.95
C VAL A 113 -2.50 3.46 20.54
N GLY A 114 -2.29 3.68 21.84
CA GLY A 114 -0.99 3.45 22.52
C GLY A 114 -0.60 1.99 22.66
N MET A 115 -1.51 1.04 22.48
CA MET A 115 -1.18 -0.40 22.57
C MET A 115 -0.41 -0.89 21.34
N ALA A 116 -0.74 -0.39 20.15
CA ALA A 116 -0.04 -0.81 18.92
C ALA A 116 1.47 -0.51 18.97
N PRO A 117 1.92 0.73 19.27
CA PRO A 117 3.35 1.01 19.39
C PRO A 117 4.02 0.25 20.54
N LEU A 118 3.32 -0.01 21.66
CA LEU A 118 3.85 -0.82 22.76
C LEU A 118 4.08 -2.27 22.33
N ILE A 119 3.12 -2.89 21.63
CA ILE A 119 3.25 -4.24 21.07
C ILE A 119 4.43 -4.30 20.10
N LEU A 120 4.56 -3.31 19.22
CA LEU A 120 5.68 -3.23 18.27
C LEU A 120 7.02 -3.10 19.02
N ALA A 121 7.10 -2.24 20.05
CA ALA A 121 8.30 -2.07 20.85
C ALA A 121 8.71 -3.37 21.59
N LEU A 122 7.74 -4.17 22.02
CA LEU A 122 7.97 -5.48 22.65
C LEU A 122 8.28 -6.60 21.64
N SER A 123 8.25 -6.31 20.31
CA SER A 123 8.38 -7.32 19.24
C SER A 123 9.56 -7.02 18.31
N PRO A 124 10.82 -6.97 18.78
CA PRO A 124 11.96 -6.46 18.02
C PRO A 124 12.34 -7.30 16.79
N GLN A 125 11.83 -8.52 16.68
CA GLN A 125 12.13 -9.44 15.59
C GLN A 125 11.11 -9.41 14.43
N VAL A 126 10.19 -8.45 14.45
CA VAL A 126 9.17 -8.29 13.41
C VAL A 126 9.82 -7.92 12.09
N ARG A 127 9.37 -8.58 11.01
CA ARG A 127 9.79 -8.36 9.63
C ARG A 127 8.70 -7.76 8.76
N LEU A 128 7.43 -8.04 9.11
CA LEU A 128 6.26 -7.53 8.41
C LEU A 128 5.28 -6.94 9.42
N VAL A 129 4.91 -5.70 9.20
CA VAL A 129 3.81 -5.01 9.90
C VAL A 129 2.70 -4.73 8.89
N ASP A 130 1.49 -5.18 9.19
CA ASP A 130 0.27 -4.83 8.48
C ASP A 130 -0.63 -4.05 9.45
N TYR A 131 -0.77 -2.74 9.24
CA TYR A 131 -1.43 -1.84 10.16
C TYR A 131 -2.62 -1.14 9.51
N THR A 132 -3.78 -1.30 10.12
CA THR A 132 -4.99 -0.57 9.75
C THR A 132 -5.30 0.46 10.83
N PHE A 133 -5.54 1.70 10.46
CA PHE A 133 -5.82 2.78 11.40
C PHE A 133 -6.89 3.74 10.83
N ASP A 134 -7.57 4.43 11.74
CA ASP A 134 -8.45 5.57 11.41
C ASP A 134 -7.76 6.89 11.75
N ASN A 135 -6.87 6.88 12.76
CA ASN A 135 -6.02 8.01 13.14
C ASN A 135 -4.58 7.53 13.33
N THR A 136 -3.62 8.30 12.87
CA THR A 136 -2.20 8.00 13.03
C THR A 136 -1.76 8.13 14.48
N SER A 137 -1.08 7.10 15.00
CA SER A 137 -0.35 7.20 16.26
C SER A 137 1.06 7.69 15.99
N PRO A 138 1.47 8.84 16.55
CA PRO A 138 2.85 9.31 16.42
C PRO A 138 3.88 8.27 16.88
N CYS A 139 3.63 7.57 17.99
CA CYS A 139 4.54 6.52 18.46
C CYS A 139 4.63 5.34 17.50
N THR A 140 3.52 4.96 16.83
CA THR A 140 3.56 3.93 15.80
C THR A 140 4.44 4.37 14.63
N MET A 141 4.28 5.60 14.15
CA MET A 141 5.11 6.13 13.05
C MET A 141 6.58 6.24 13.46
N TRP A 142 6.86 6.63 14.69
CA TRP A 142 8.22 6.70 15.22
C TRP A 142 8.91 5.34 15.23
N ILE A 143 8.27 4.32 15.78
CA ILE A 143 8.86 2.98 15.83
C ILE A 143 9.03 2.37 14.44
N LEU A 144 8.10 2.66 13.53
CA LEU A 144 8.18 2.24 12.13
C LEU A 144 9.25 3.02 11.33
N SER A 145 9.73 4.17 11.81
CA SER A 145 10.84 4.89 11.18
C SER A 145 12.18 4.19 11.37
N GLY A 146 12.32 3.42 12.43
CA GLY A 146 13.59 2.80 12.81
C GLY A 146 14.67 3.79 13.23
N ARG A 147 14.30 5.07 13.45
CA ARG A 147 15.25 6.17 13.72
C ARG A 147 14.99 6.81 15.08
N PRO A 148 15.85 6.53 16.06
CA PRO A 148 15.71 7.11 17.41
C PRO A 148 16.03 8.62 17.46
N ASP A 149 16.72 9.14 16.46
CA ASP A 149 17.13 10.54 16.33
C ASP A 149 16.05 11.43 15.69
N LEU A 150 14.96 10.83 15.19
CA LEU A 150 13.83 11.59 14.66
C LEU A 150 13.03 12.22 15.80
N GLU A 151 13.31 13.47 16.09
CA GLU A 151 12.38 14.31 16.83
C GLU A 151 11.21 14.67 15.92
N MET A 152 10.12 13.93 16.07
CA MET A 152 8.88 14.33 15.44
C MET A 152 8.29 15.51 16.21
N SER A 153 8.35 16.69 15.63
CA SER A 153 7.47 17.77 16.03
C SER A 153 6.04 17.29 15.73
N LEU A 154 5.37 16.87 16.77
CA LEU A 154 3.95 16.59 16.71
C LEU A 154 3.25 17.85 16.24
N LYS A 155 2.23 17.74 15.41
CA LYS A 155 1.25 18.82 15.29
C LYS A 155 0.71 19.01 16.72
N GLU A 156 1.03 20.13 17.33
CA GLU A 156 0.72 20.46 18.72
C GLU A 156 -0.78 20.28 19.07
N ASP A 157 -1.64 20.25 18.04
CA ASP A 157 -3.10 20.29 18.19
C ASP A 157 -3.77 18.98 18.67
N TYR A 158 -3.08 17.83 18.66
CA TYR A 158 -3.75 16.56 18.94
C TYR A 158 -3.63 16.04 20.38
N TYR A 159 -2.60 16.43 21.14
CA TYR A 159 -2.31 15.87 22.48
C TYR A 159 -1.80 16.90 23.48
N ASP A 160 -2.00 18.20 23.21
CA ASP A 160 -1.40 19.27 24.03
C ASP A 160 -1.97 19.34 25.44
N ASP A 161 -3.17 18.84 25.66
CA ASP A 161 -3.85 18.88 26.95
C ASP A 161 -3.56 17.67 27.87
N THR A 162 -2.88 16.62 27.36
CA THR A 162 -2.59 15.43 28.18
C THR A 162 -1.22 15.56 28.83
N GLU A 163 -1.19 15.93 30.10
CA GLU A 163 0.03 15.92 30.91
C GLU A 163 0.28 14.52 31.49
N LEU A 164 1.54 14.10 31.50
CA LEU A 164 1.95 12.92 32.28
C LEU A 164 1.87 13.26 33.78
N ALA A 165 1.57 12.24 34.59
CA ALA A 165 1.64 12.38 36.04
C ALA A 165 3.05 12.80 36.48
N GLU A 166 3.15 13.65 37.49
CA GLU A 166 4.45 14.15 38.00
C GLU A 166 5.41 13.00 38.37
N GLU A 167 4.86 11.88 38.86
CA GLU A 167 5.63 10.68 39.17
C GLU A 167 6.27 10.04 37.93
N ASP A 168 5.59 10.06 36.78
CA ASP A 168 6.06 9.50 35.49
C ASP A 168 7.15 10.38 34.89
N GLU A 169 6.97 11.70 34.92
CA GLU A 169 8.00 12.65 34.54
C GLU A 169 9.25 12.53 35.43
N GLY A 170 9.06 12.29 36.73
CA GLY A 170 10.16 12.02 37.65
C GLY A 170 10.95 10.76 37.29
N ALA A 171 10.25 9.66 37.00
CA ALA A 171 10.85 8.40 36.58
C ALA A 171 11.59 8.53 35.21
N LEU A 172 11.04 9.29 34.26
CA LEU A 172 11.70 9.55 32.97
C LEU A 172 12.99 10.35 33.15
N LYS A 173 13.01 11.36 34.02
CA LYS A 173 14.22 12.14 34.32
C LYS A 173 15.32 11.30 34.96
N GLU A 174 14.98 10.39 35.87
CA GLU A 174 15.95 9.46 36.48
C GLU A 174 16.52 8.51 35.41
N TYR A 175 15.68 8.03 34.50
CA TYR A 175 16.09 7.20 33.37
C TYR A 175 17.06 7.93 32.42
N GLU A 176 16.82 9.21 32.10
CA GLU A 176 17.68 10.05 31.28
C GLU A 176 19.09 10.17 31.81
N LEU A 177 19.22 10.23 33.14
CA LEU A 177 20.53 10.34 33.80
C LEU A 177 21.34 9.03 33.78
N THR A 178 20.69 7.90 33.53
CA THR A 178 21.29 6.56 33.69
C THR A 178 21.53 5.82 32.39
N GLN A 179 20.90 6.23 31.29
CA GLN A 179 20.96 5.51 30.00
C GLN A 179 21.99 6.09 29.02
N GLY A 180 22.56 5.19 28.23
CA GLY A 180 23.37 5.54 27.06
C GLY A 180 22.52 5.84 25.81
N GLU A 181 23.15 6.42 24.79
CA GLU A 181 22.49 6.87 23.54
C GLU A 181 22.19 5.75 22.52
N THR A 182 22.41 4.47 22.87
CA THR A 182 22.24 3.36 21.94
C THR A 182 21.05 2.48 22.32
N TYR A 183 20.07 2.38 21.42
CA TYR A 183 18.86 1.61 21.58
C TYR A 183 18.89 0.41 20.62
N ALA A 184 19.41 -0.72 21.07
CA ALA A 184 19.73 -1.88 20.22
C ALA A 184 18.50 -2.51 19.53
N HIS A 185 17.34 -2.39 20.11
CA HIS A 185 16.11 -3.03 19.63
C HIS A 185 15.02 -2.04 19.21
N TYR A 186 15.28 -0.75 19.30
CA TYR A 186 14.34 0.26 18.90
C TYR A 186 14.16 0.28 17.37
N GLY A 187 12.94 0.54 16.93
CA GLY A 187 12.63 0.78 15.54
C GLY A 187 12.65 -0.45 14.64
N LEU A 188 12.42 -1.64 15.22
CA LEU A 188 12.24 -2.87 14.48
C LEU A 188 13.39 -3.18 13.50
N PRO A 189 14.60 -3.48 13.98
CA PRO A 189 15.81 -3.58 13.15
C PRO A 189 15.73 -4.66 12.05
N HIS A 190 14.76 -5.55 12.09
CA HIS A 190 14.54 -6.60 11.10
C HIS A 190 13.35 -6.32 10.16
N LEU A 191 12.74 -5.13 10.23
CA LEU A 191 11.57 -4.78 9.43
C LEU A 191 11.94 -4.69 7.94
N GLU A 192 11.23 -5.47 7.12
CA GLU A 192 11.45 -5.53 5.66
C GLU A 192 10.21 -5.06 4.88
N GLU A 193 9.02 -5.25 5.43
CA GLU A 193 7.76 -4.91 4.76
C GLU A 193 6.80 -4.21 5.74
N VAL A 194 6.21 -3.12 5.25
CA VAL A 194 5.12 -2.40 5.94
C VAL A 194 3.93 -2.30 5.00
N ARG A 195 2.76 -2.62 5.52
CA ARG A 195 1.46 -2.41 4.89
C ARG A 195 0.65 -1.49 5.77
N ILE A 196 0.22 -0.39 5.21
CA ILE A 196 -0.59 0.60 5.93
C ILE A 196 -1.89 0.78 5.18
N ARG A 197 -3.00 0.74 5.93
CA ARG A 197 -4.34 0.93 5.38
C ARG A 197 -5.09 1.95 6.22
N HIS A 198 -5.67 2.92 5.56
CA HIS A 198 -6.68 3.75 6.19
C HIS A 198 -7.96 2.93 6.39
N GLY A 199 -8.56 3.00 7.56
CA GLY A 199 -9.72 2.16 7.94
C GLY A 199 -10.95 2.46 7.11
N ASP A 200 -11.20 3.74 6.87
CA ASP A 200 -12.30 4.23 6.02
C ASP A 200 -11.77 5.14 4.91
N CYS A 201 -11.27 4.54 3.84
CA CYS A 201 -10.78 5.25 2.66
C CYS A 201 -11.90 5.60 1.66
N THR A 202 -13.19 5.41 2.04
CA THR A 202 -14.32 5.85 1.22
C THR A 202 -14.52 7.34 1.31
N ASP A 203 -14.30 7.90 2.48
CA ASP A 203 -14.65 9.29 2.80
C ASP A 203 -13.42 10.15 3.09
N SER A 204 -12.27 9.56 3.44
CA SER A 204 -11.05 10.31 3.75
C SER A 204 -9.77 9.58 3.35
N HIS A 205 -8.68 10.33 3.23
CA HIS A 205 -7.34 9.81 2.97
C HIS A 205 -6.36 10.40 3.98
N THR A 206 -5.50 9.56 4.54
CA THR A 206 -4.43 10.06 5.40
C THR A 206 -3.36 10.74 4.57
N PRO A 207 -2.96 11.97 4.91
CA PRO A 207 -1.88 12.67 4.24
C PRO A 207 -0.54 11.91 4.39
N MET A 208 0.25 11.85 3.31
CA MET A 208 1.53 11.12 3.31
C MET A 208 2.59 11.75 4.22
N ASP A 209 2.52 13.03 4.54
CA ASP A 209 3.45 13.69 5.47
C ASP A 209 3.37 13.09 6.90
N GLU A 210 2.21 12.58 7.31
CA GLU A 210 2.06 11.85 8.57
C GLU A 210 2.77 10.48 8.55
N LEU A 211 2.92 9.87 7.37
CA LEU A 211 3.57 8.58 7.17
C LEU A 211 5.04 8.72 6.71
N GLU A 212 5.52 9.95 6.51
CA GLU A 212 6.89 10.19 6.03
C GLU A 212 7.96 9.43 6.84
N PRO A 213 7.86 9.33 8.18
CA PRO A 213 8.84 8.60 8.97
C PRO A 213 9.04 7.15 8.53
N VAL A 214 8.00 6.49 8.06
CA VAL A 214 8.09 5.09 7.57
C VAL A 214 9.00 4.98 6.35
N LEU A 215 9.03 6.00 5.47
CA LEU A 215 9.94 6.02 4.31
C LEU A 215 11.42 6.04 4.70
N LEU A 216 11.72 6.52 5.91
CA LEU A 216 13.09 6.69 6.39
C LEU A 216 13.65 5.44 7.04
N HIS A 217 12.85 4.37 7.23
CA HIS A 217 13.32 3.15 7.85
C HIS A 217 14.47 2.51 7.07
N PRO A 218 15.65 2.28 7.69
CA PRO A 218 16.87 1.91 6.97
C PRO A 218 16.81 0.53 6.29
N ASN A 219 16.00 -0.40 6.80
CA ASN A 219 15.91 -1.77 6.31
C ASN A 219 14.62 -2.06 5.51
N LEU A 220 13.71 -1.08 5.39
CA LEU A 220 12.45 -1.26 4.69
C LEU A 220 12.69 -1.41 3.18
N LYS A 221 12.19 -2.51 2.61
CA LYS A 221 12.28 -2.83 1.18
C LYS A 221 10.94 -2.72 0.48
N THR A 222 9.85 -3.02 1.19
CA THR A 222 8.50 -3.05 0.62
C THR A 222 7.56 -2.20 1.45
N LEU A 223 6.92 -1.24 0.79
CA LEU A 223 5.86 -0.41 1.36
C LEU A 223 4.59 -0.56 0.53
N ARG A 224 3.48 -0.88 1.19
CA ARG A 224 2.15 -0.97 0.56
C ARG A 224 1.20 -0.06 1.29
N LEU A 225 0.61 0.87 0.57
CA LEU A 225 -0.29 1.88 1.09
C LEU A 225 -1.68 1.75 0.47
N LEU A 226 -2.71 1.89 1.28
CA LEU A 226 -4.10 1.86 0.84
C LEU A 226 -4.87 3.02 1.48
N GLY A 227 -5.51 3.87 0.65
CA GLY A 227 -6.28 5.01 1.11
C GLY A 227 -5.41 6.17 1.64
N ILE A 228 -4.30 6.45 0.98
CA ILE A 228 -3.35 7.49 1.37
C ILE A 228 -3.35 8.62 0.34
N GLY A 229 -3.37 9.86 0.83
CA GLY A 229 -3.21 11.07 0.02
C GLY A 229 -1.74 11.48 -0.09
N TRP A 230 -1.13 11.28 -1.25
CA TRP A 230 0.25 11.69 -1.53
C TRP A 230 0.25 12.69 -2.69
N LEU A 231 -0.12 13.90 -2.39
CA LEU A 231 -0.23 15.01 -3.33
C LEU A 231 0.91 16.00 -3.15
N SER A 232 1.02 16.97 -4.07
CA SER A 232 2.03 18.04 -4.00
C SER A 232 1.97 18.82 -2.69
N ASN A 233 0.79 19.04 -2.16
CA ASN A 233 0.61 19.78 -0.92
C ASN A 233 1.19 19.03 0.30
N PRO A 234 0.86 17.73 0.54
CA PRO A 234 1.55 16.92 1.54
C PRO A 234 3.06 16.83 1.33
N ILE A 235 3.55 16.76 0.08
CA ILE A 235 5.00 16.73 -0.19
C ILE A 235 5.69 18.01 0.30
N SER A 236 5.04 19.15 0.17
CA SER A 236 5.59 20.42 0.67
C SER A 236 5.72 20.48 2.20
N ASN A 237 4.96 19.64 2.91
CA ASN A 237 4.98 19.53 4.37
C ASN A 237 5.99 18.48 4.88
N PHE A 238 6.65 17.72 3.97
CA PHE A 238 7.66 16.77 4.37
C PHE A 238 8.80 17.45 5.12
N LYS A 239 9.20 16.88 6.26
CA LYS A 239 10.31 17.38 7.07
C LYS A 239 11.67 16.96 6.49
N PHE A 240 11.69 15.83 5.79
CA PHE A 240 12.89 15.22 5.24
C PHE A 240 12.76 14.95 3.73
N PRO A 241 12.34 15.94 2.91
CA PRO A 241 11.99 15.72 1.51
C PRO A 241 13.12 15.19 0.65
N ASN A 242 14.37 15.40 1.05
CA ASN A 242 15.56 15.00 0.31
C ASN A 242 16.23 13.72 0.84
N GLU A 243 15.75 13.17 1.96
CA GLU A 243 16.33 11.94 2.48
C GLU A 243 15.99 10.75 1.58
N PRO A 244 16.97 9.91 1.24
CA PRO A 244 16.75 8.75 0.40
C PRO A 244 16.02 7.65 1.16
N CYS A 245 15.18 6.90 0.46
CA CYS A 245 14.55 5.69 0.98
C CYS A 245 15.10 4.43 0.29
N ASN A 246 15.09 3.30 1.02
CA ASN A 246 15.67 2.04 0.57
C ASN A 246 14.67 1.12 -0.13
N LEU A 247 13.49 1.62 -0.47
CA LEU A 247 12.43 0.84 -1.08
C LEU A 247 12.85 0.22 -2.42
N GLU A 248 12.54 -1.05 -2.57
CA GLU A 248 12.62 -1.80 -3.82
C GLU A 248 11.22 -2.01 -4.43
N THR A 249 10.17 -2.03 -3.57
CA THR A 249 8.77 -2.20 -3.95
C THR A 249 7.91 -1.15 -3.27
N LEU A 250 7.10 -0.44 -4.07
CA LEU A 250 6.07 0.49 -3.58
C LEU A 250 4.74 0.19 -4.27
N GLU A 251 3.70 -0.02 -3.48
CA GLU A 251 2.33 -0.16 -3.95
C GLU A 251 1.46 0.92 -3.31
N LEU A 252 0.86 1.75 -4.14
CA LEU A 252 -0.16 2.73 -3.80
C LEU A 252 -1.48 2.22 -4.37
N LYS A 253 -2.42 1.82 -3.52
CA LYS A 253 -3.73 1.34 -3.93
C LYS A 253 -4.82 2.22 -3.36
N GLU A 254 -5.80 2.57 -4.18
CA GLU A 254 -6.86 3.48 -3.78
C GLU A 254 -6.28 4.73 -3.10
N CYS A 255 -5.21 5.26 -3.69
CA CYS A 255 -4.49 6.43 -3.20
C CYS A 255 -4.74 7.64 -4.10
N LEU A 256 -4.65 8.83 -3.53
CA LEU A 256 -4.58 10.06 -4.31
C LEU A 256 -3.12 10.45 -4.52
N PHE A 257 -2.75 10.68 -5.76
CA PHE A 257 -1.40 11.11 -6.14
C PHE A 257 -1.44 11.96 -7.42
N ASP A 258 -0.45 12.81 -7.58
CA ASP A 258 -0.22 13.61 -8.77
C ASP A 258 1.14 13.27 -9.44
N HIS A 259 1.48 13.97 -10.51
CA HIS A 259 2.76 13.77 -11.19
C HIS A 259 3.97 14.13 -10.32
N SER A 260 3.84 15.10 -9.39
CA SER A 260 4.89 15.49 -8.45
C SER A 260 5.17 14.38 -7.44
N THR A 261 4.15 13.62 -7.05
CA THR A 261 4.30 12.41 -6.24
C THR A 261 5.23 11.41 -6.91
N LEU A 262 5.02 11.11 -8.20
CA LEU A 262 5.89 10.20 -8.93
C LEU A 262 7.33 10.71 -8.98
N GLU A 263 7.53 11.99 -9.21
CA GLU A 263 8.86 12.60 -9.21
C GLU A 263 9.54 12.47 -7.85
N ASN A 264 8.83 12.76 -6.76
CA ASN A 264 9.33 12.59 -5.40
C ASN A 264 9.73 11.14 -5.12
N ILE A 265 8.86 10.17 -5.44
CA ILE A 265 9.12 8.74 -5.26
C ILE A 265 10.41 8.34 -6.00
N LEU A 266 10.51 8.61 -7.30
CA LEU A 266 11.65 8.17 -8.12
C LEU A 266 12.93 8.93 -7.77
N THR A 267 12.82 10.13 -7.22
CA THR A 267 13.98 10.90 -6.74
C THR A 267 14.52 10.34 -5.43
N ARG A 268 13.66 9.98 -4.48
CA ARG A 268 14.06 9.47 -3.16
C ARG A 268 14.40 7.97 -3.19
N CYS A 269 13.62 7.15 -3.91
CA CYS A 269 13.73 5.69 -3.89
C CYS A 269 14.62 5.17 -5.02
N LYS A 270 15.94 5.42 -4.93
CA LYS A 270 16.91 5.06 -5.98
C LYS A 270 17.05 3.56 -6.26
N ARG A 271 16.51 2.70 -5.40
CA ARG A 271 16.54 1.23 -5.53
C ARG A 271 15.22 0.65 -6.03
N LEU A 272 14.23 1.51 -6.30
CA LEU A 272 12.88 1.08 -6.68
C LEU A 272 12.90 0.35 -8.02
N LYS A 273 12.34 -0.86 -8.01
CA LYS A 273 12.17 -1.75 -9.17
C LYS A 273 10.71 -2.02 -9.49
N TRP A 274 9.88 -2.03 -8.44
CA TRP A 274 8.47 -2.35 -8.53
C TRP A 274 7.63 -1.18 -8.06
N LEU A 275 6.87 -0.57 -8.97
CA LEU A 275 5.98 0.54 -8.67
C LEU A 275 4.56 0.24 -9.16
N CYS A 276 3.62 0.24 -8.23
CA CYS A 276 2.19 0.14 -8.51
C CYS A 276 1.49 1.39 -8.00
N MET A 277 0.73 2.06 -8.86
CA MET A 277 -0.03 3.27 -8.55
C MET A 277 -1.45 3.08 -9.07
N GLU A 278 -2.41 2.92 -8.15
CA GLU A 278 -3.83 2.80 -8.44
C GLU A 278 -4.56 3.96 -7.77
N THR A 279 -5.25 4.79 -8.57
CA THR A 279 -5.99 5.96 -8.04
C THR A 279 -7.18 5.50 -7.21
N ALA A 280 -7.53 6.31 -6.22
CA ALA A 280 -8.77 6.13 -5.48
C ALA A 280 -9.97 6.48 -6.34
N GLY A 281 -11.03 5.67 -6.24
CA GLY A 281 -12.36 6.04 -6.68
C GLY A 281 -13.11 6.88 -5.64
N ALA A 282 -12.40 7.51 -4.71
CA ALA A 282 -13.00 8.17 -3.57
C ALA A 282 -13.77 9.42 -3.98
N ARG A 283 -14.94 9.61 -3.37
CA ARG A 283 -15.62 10.90 -3.36
C ARG A 283 -14.67 11.92 -2.72
N ARG A 284 -14.30 12.94 -3.46
CA ARG A 284 -13.30 13.96 -3.10
C ARG A 284 -13.72 14.89 -1.98
N HIS A 285 -14.90 14.67 -1.36
CA HIS A 285 -15.55 15.64 -0.49
C HIS A 285 -14.81 15.95 0.80
N ASP A 286 -13.89 15.09 1.27
CA ASP A 286 -13.26 15.27 2.58
C ASP A 286 -11.75 15.56 2.52
N LEU A 287 -11.15 15.54 1.35
CA LEU A 287 -9.84 16.16 1.22
C LEU A 287 -10.03 17.67 1.09
N TYR A 288 -9.35 18.42 1.93
CA TYR A 288 -9.19 19.87 1.81
C TYR A 288 -8.42 20.27 0.53
N VAL A 289 -8.55 19.48 -0.51
CA VAL A 289 -8.01 19.77 -1.84
C VAL A 289 -9.19 20.31 -2.63
N ASP A 290 -9.16 21.59 -2.95
CA ASP A 290 -10.10 22.15 -3.90
C ASP A 290 -10.06 21.31 -5.16
N GLU A 291 -11.22 20.91 -5.69
CA GLU A 291 -11.36 20.03 -6.86
C GLU A 291 -10.55 20.51 -8.07
N GLU A 292 -10.21 21.80 -8.09
CA GLU A 292 -9.39 22.46 -9.11
C GLU A 292 -7.88 22.16 -8.96
N ASP A 293 -7.43 21.67 -7.79
CA ASP A 293 -6.00 21.50 -7.47
C ASP A 293 -5.48 20.08 -7.71
N TRP A 294 -6.34 19.09 -8.00
CA TRP A 294 -5.89 17.74 -8.29
C TRP A 294 -5.90 17.45 -9.78
N ASP A 295 -4.71 17.38 -10.36
CA ASP A 295 -4.49 17.10 -11.77
C ASP A 295 -3.43 15.99 -11.93
N LEU A 296 -3.78 14.91 -12.59
CA LEU A 296 -2.82 13.88 -13.00
C LEU A 296 -2.50 14.06 -14.49
N ASP A 297 -1.57 14.94 -14.79
CA ASP A 297 -1.04 15.14 -16.14
C ASP A 297 -0.20 13.93 -16.57
N LEU A 298 -0.77 13.07 -17.38
CA LEU A 298 -0.14 11.84 -17.88
C LEU A 298 1.09 12.13 -18.75
N SER A 299 1.16 13.26 -19.43
CA SER A 299 2.32 13.66 -20.22
C SER A 299 3.52 13.93 -19.30
N LYS A 300 3.30 14.64 -18.19
CA LYS A 300 4.33 14.85 -17.17
C LYS A 300 4.73 13.54 -16.50
N VAL A 301 3.77 12.66 -16.18
CA VAL A 301 4.06 11.30 -15.67
C VAL A 301 4.99 10.56 -16.63
N GLY A 302 4.70 10.56 -17.93
CA GLY A 302 5.54 9.95 -18.96
C GLY A 302 6.95 10.55 -19.01
N ASP A 303 7.07 11.87 -18.94
CA ASP A 303 8.37 12.57 -18.91
C ASP A 303 9.20 12.23 -17.68
N ILE A 304 8.57 12.17 -16.52
CA ILE A 304 9.22 11.77 -15.26
C ILE A 304 9.71 10.33 -15.35
N LEU A 305 8.89 9.40 -15.86
CA LEU A 305 9.29 8.01 -16.07
C LEU A 305 10.50 7.92 -17.01
N ARG A 306 10.51 8.61 -18.14
CA ARG A 306 11.64 8.63 -19.08
C ARG A 306 12.91 9.16 -18.44
N ARG A 307 12.81 10.16 -17.58
CA ARG A 307 13.94 10.80 -16.91
C ARG A 307 14.46 10.01 -15.70
N LEU A 308 13.58 9.45 -14.88
CA LEU A 308 13.95 8.89 -13.58
C LEU A 308 13.65 7.39 -13.43
N GLY A 309 12.78 6.81 -14.28
CA GLY A 309 12.26 5.45 -14.15
C GLY A 309 13.18 4.32 -14.68
N HIS A 310 14.44 4.60 -15.03
CA HIS A 310 15.32 3.65 -15.73
C HIS A 310 15.59 2.32 -15.01
N LYS A 311 15.37 2.26 -13.69
CA LYS A 311 15.55 1.05 -12.87
C LYS A 311 14.28 0.24 -12.67
N LEU A 312 13.12 0.78 -13.06
CA LEU A 312 11.86 0.08 -12.91
C LEU A 312 11.84 -1.17 -13.79
N GLU A 313 11.57 -2.31 -13.17
CA GLU A 313 11.34 -3.61 -13.81
C GLU A 313 9.83 -3.85 -13.98
N PHE A 314 9.02 -3.31 -13.07
CA PHE A 314 7.56 -3.37 -13.09
C PHE A 314 6.98 -1.98 -12.88
N PHE A 315 6.02 -1.62 -13.73
CA PHE A 315 5.20 -0.41 -13.56
C PHE A 315 3.73 -0.73 -13.80
N ASN A 316 2.90 -0.35 -12.84
CA ASN A 316 1.44 -0.38 -12.95
C ASN A 316 0.90 1.02 -12.70
N LEU A 317 0.16 1.56 -13.64
CA LEU A 317 -0.65 2.76 -13.46
C LEU A 317 -2.09 2.43 -13.83
N HIS A 318 -2.95 2.42 -12.82
CA HIS A 318 -4.38 2.23 -12.98
C HIS A 318 -5.11 3.46 -12.46
N THR A 319 -5.66 4.23 -13.36
CA THR A 319 -6.46 5.40 -13.05
C THR A 319 -7.93 4.99 -13.10
N ILE A 320 -8.60 5.03 -11.96
CA ILE A 320 -10.03 4.73 -11.88
C ILE A 320 -10.76 6.07 -11.95
N GLU A 321 -11.51 6.30 -13.03
CA GLU A 321 -12.42 7.45 -13.12
C GLU A 321 -13.74 7.06 -12.41
N TYR A 322 -13.98 7.64 -11.24
CA TYR A 322 -15.29 7.65 -10.62
C TYR A 322 -15.94 9.02 -10.83
N ASP A 323 -17.14 9.02 -11.40
CA ASP A 323 -18.04 10.18 -11.50
C ASP A 323 -17.54 11.40 -12.32
N ASN A 324 -17.05 11.24 -13.55
CA ASN A 324 -16.84 12.31 -14.55
C ASN A 324 -16.04 13.56 -14.13
N TRP A 325 -15.33 13.55 -13.02
CA TRP A 325 -14.71 14.74 -12.42
C TRP A 325 -13.18 14.78 -12.54
N GLY A 326 -12.52 13.77 -13.05
CA GLY A 326 -11.07 13.73 -13.20
C GLY A 326 -10.67 13.64 -14.65
N PHE A 327 -10.38 14.75 -15.29
CA PHE A 327 -9.73 14.73 -16.59
C PHE A 327 -8.27 14.34 -16.39
N PHE A 328 -7.89 13.16 -16.88
CA PHE A 328 -6.48 12.82 -17.04
C PHE A 328 -6.02 13.45 -18.34
N ASP A 329 -5.24 14.53 -18.22
CA ASP A 329 -4.74 15.21 -19.41
C ASP A 329 -3.56 14.47 -20.04
N GLY A 330 -3.53 14.45 -21.37
CA GLY A 330 -2.44 13.92 -22.15
C GLY A 330 -2.33 12.39 -22.12
N ARG A 331 -1.13 11.88 -22.32
CA ARG A 331 -0.79 10.45 -22.36
C ARG A 331 0.63 10.22 -21.85
N LEU A 332 0.93 9.01 -21.40
CA LEU A 332 2.30 8.62 -20.99
C LEU A 332 3.30 8.72 -22.16
N GLY A 333 2.85 8.39 -23.36
CA GLY A 333 3.70 8.35 -24.55
C GLY A 333 4.65 7.17 -24.57
N SER A 334 5.69 7.25 -25.39
CA SER A 334 6.64 6.15 -25.55
C SER A 334 7.52 5.93 -24.31
N LEU A 335 7.57 4.68 -23.84
CA LEU A 335 8.45 4.21 -22.75
C LEU A 335 9.63 3.36 -23.25
N ARG A 336 9.98 3.43 -24.54
CA ARG A 336 11.05 2.61 -25.18
C ARG A 336 12.41 2.75 -24.50
N ASP A 337 12.67 3.89 -23.87
CA ASP A 337 13.94 4.16 -23.20
C ASP A 337 14.07 3.49 -21.83
N LEU A 338 12.98 2.95 -21.27
CA LEU A 338 12.99 2.21 -20.02
C LEU A 338 13.48 0.77 -20.21
N LYS A 339 14.77 0.60 -20.46
CA LYS A 339 15.38 -0.70 -20.83
C LYS A 339 15.28 -1.78 -19.75
N ALA A 340 15.08 -1.41 -18.48
CA ALA A 340 14.87 -2.38 -17.40
C ALA A 340 13.41 -2.87 -17.30
N LEU A 341 12.45 -2.13 -17.90
CA LEU A 341 11.02 -2.41 -17.74
C LEU A 341 10.64 -3.70 -18.47
N ARG A 342 10.16 -4.67 -17.71
CA ARG A 342 9.75 -6.00 -18.16
C ARG A 342 8.25 -6.22 -18.06
N HIS A 343 7.61 -5.57 -17.09
CA HIS A 343 6.20 -5.75 -16.80
C HIS A 343 5.51 -4.40 -16.78
N LEU A 344 4.54 -4.22 -17.66
CA LEU A 344 3.75 -2.99 -17.76
C LEU A 344 2.27 -3.30 -17.60
N LYS A 345 1.60 -2.53 -16.74
CA LYS A 345 0.15 -2.53 -16.61
C LYS A 345 -0.37 -1.11 -16.74
N VAL A 346 -1.25 -0.87 -17.68
CA VAL A 346 -1.78 0.47 -17.97
C VAL A 346 -3.15 0.40 -18.66
N ILE A 347 -3.89 1.49 -18.63
CA ILE A 347 -5.02 1.72 -19.54
C ILE A 347 -4.46 2.12 -20.90
N LEU A 348 -4.94 1.50 -21.99
CA LEU A 348 -4.41 1.74 -23.33
C LEU A 348 -4.48 3.21 -23.75
N ASN A 349 -5.64 3.84 -23.52
CA ASN A 349 -5.85 5.26 -23.88
C ASN A 349 -4.87 6.17 -23.14
N ASN A 350 -4.62 5.91 -21.86
CA ASN A 350 -3.70 6.68 -21.02
C ASN A 350 -2.23 6.47 -21.43
N PHE A 351 -1.93 5.34 -22.06
CA PHE A 351 -0.59 5.03 -22.52
C PHE A 351 -0.27 5.60 -23.90
N THR A 352 -1.12 5.32 -24.89
CA THR A 352 -0.84 5.61 -26.30
C THR A 352 -1.62 6.81 -26.85
N GLY A 353 -2.58 7.32 -26.12
CA GLY A 353 -3.53 8.36 -26.55
C GLY A 353 -4.88 7.77 -26.93
N ARG A 354 -5.92 8.58 -26.87
CA ARG A 354 -7.28 8.17 -27.21
C ARG A 354 -7.44 8.00 -28.72
N VAL A 355 -8.10 6.94 -29.12
CA VAL A 355 -8.65 6.83 -30.48
C VAL A 355 -9.83 7.80 -30.55
N ARG A 356 -9.64 8.88 -31.30
CA ARG A 356 -10.59 9.98 -31.39
C ARG A 356 -11.98 9.57 -31.86
N ALA A 357 -12.96 10.21 -31.25
CA ALA A 357 -14.26 10.37 -31.88
C ALA A 357 -14.11 11.22 -33.18
N PRO A 358 -14.92 10.97 -34.22
CA PRO A 358 -14.81 11.69 -35.50
C PRO A 358 -15.00 13.21 -35.43
N TRP A 359 -15.55 13.71 -34.31
CA TRP A 359 -15.79 15.12 -34.01
C TRP A 359 -14.69 15.80 -33.18
N ASP A 360 -13.70 15.04 -32.73
CA ASP A 360 -12.59 15.57 -31.93
C ASP A 360 -11.44 15.90 -32.87
N THR A 361 -11.30 17.19 -33.22
CA THR A 361 -10.34 17.67 -34.25
C THR A 361 -8.96 17.94 -33.71
N ASP A 362 -8.79 18.09 -32.36
CA ASP A 362 -7.58 18.66 -31.76
C ASP A 362 -6.72 17.66 -31.00
N GLY A 363 -7.09 16.38 -30.91
CA GLY A 363 -6.37 15.38 -30.16
C GLY A 363 -5.04 14.94 -30.77
N GLU A 364 -4.13 14.44 -29.98
CA GLU A 364 -2.85 13.89 -30.41
C GLU A 364 -3.03 12.57 -31.18
N GLN A 365 -2.21 12.34 -32.19
CA GLN A 365 -2.23 11.09 -32.94
C GLN A 365 -1.85 9.90 -32.03
N GLU A 366 -2.61 8.79 -32.08
CA GLU A 366 -2.30 7.56 -31.37
C GLU A 366 -0.89 7.06 -31.70
N ILE A 367 -0.12 6.67 -30.66
CA ILE A 367 1.17 6.01 -30.85
C ILE A 367 0.94 4.51 -30.94
N PRO A 368 1.42 3.83 -31.99
CA PRO A 368 1.33 2.37 -32.05
C PRO A 368 2.00 1.70 -30.85
N LEU A 369 1.40 0.65 -30.27
CA LEU A 369 1.98 -0.09 -29.12
C LEU A 369 3.42 -0.55 -29.41
N ALA A 370 3.72 -0.98 -30.63
CA ALA A 370 5.05 -1.39 -31.02
C ALA A 370 6.10 -0.24 -30.98
N GLU A 371 5.66 1.00 -31.06
CA GLU A 371 6.54 2.18 -30.95
C GLU A 371 6.59 2.73 -29.52
N ALA A 372 5.62 2.41 -28.69
CA ALA A 372 5.52 2.89 -27.32
C ALA A 372 6.19 1.97 -26.30
N LEU A 373 6.18 0.65 -26.53
CA LEU A 373 6.65 -0.34 -25.57
C LEU A 373 8.18 -0.45 -25.50
N PRO A 374 8.74 -0.69 -24.29
CA PRO A 374 10.15 -1.04 -24.14
C PRO A 374 10.49 -2.36 -24.86
N PRO A 375 11.67 -2.48 -25.49
CA PRO A 375 12.04 -3.68 -26.24
C PRO A 375 12.21 -4.93 -25.37
N MET A 376 12.45 -4.76 -24.06
CA MET A 376 12.67 -5.84 -23.09
C MET A 376 11.38 -6.29 -22.42
N ILE A 377 10.22 -5.79 -22.85
CA ILE A 377 8.94 -6.13 -22.23
C ILE A 377 8.67 -7.65 -22.29
N GLU A 378 8.27 -8.21 -21.16
CA GLU A 378 7.91 -9.63 -21.02
C GLU A 378 6.39 -9.81 -20.89
N THR A 379 5.73 -8.91 -20.17
CA THR A 379 4.29 -8.95 -19.98
C THR A 379 3.66 -7.58 -20.15
N LEU A 380 2.54 -7.52 -20.85
CA LEU A 380 1.68 -6.36 -20.99
C LEU A 380 0.31 -6.67 -20.41
N HIS A 381 -0.20 -5.83 -19.54
CA HIS A 381 -1.56 -5.91 -19.04
C HIS A 381 -2.28 -4.60 -19.38
N LEU A 382 -3.41 -4.71 -20.06
CA LEU A 382 -4.25 -3.58 -20.41
C LEU A 382 -5.47 -3.60 -19.50
N HIS A 383 -5.51 -2.62 -18.57
CA HIS A 383 -6.63 -2.41 -17.70
C HIS A 383 -7.87 -1.98 -18.46
N TRP A 384 -9.03 -2.27 -17.91
CA TRP A 384 -10.29 -1.72 -18.35
C TRP A 384 -10.34 -0.21 -18.02
N ASP A 385 -10.86 0.55 -18.96
CA ASP A 385 -11.21 1.96 -18.79
C ASP A 385 -12.68 2.05 -18.34
N GLU A 386 -12.96 2.64 -17.18
CA GLU A 386 -14.30 2.66 -16.58
C GLU A 386 -15.24 3.73 -17.15
N GLU A 387 -14.83 4.47 -18.17
CA GLU A 387 -15.74 5.42 -18.83
C GLU A 387 -17.09 4.76 -19.18
N TYR A 388 -18.18 5.47 -18.89
CA TYR A 388 -19.54 5.02 -19.21
C TYR A 388 -19.79 5.08 -20.72
N TYR A 389 -19.43 4.02 -21.40
CA TYR A 389 -19.71 3.89 -22.82
C TYR A 389 -21.13 3.36 -23.05
N SER A 390 -21.82 3.95 -24.07
CA SER A 390 -22.93 3.25 -24.71
C SER A 390 -22.44 1.89 -25.25
N HIS A 391 -23.37 0.96 -25.52
CA HIS A 391 -22.99 -0.35 -26.08
C HIS A 391 -22.16 -0.21 -27.38
N VAL A 392 -22.45 0.79 -28.21
CA VAL A 392 -21.73 1.04 -29.47
C VAL A 392 -20.31 1.51 -29.19
N GLU A 393 -20.12 2.40 -28.21
CA GLU A 393 -18.80 2.88 -27.79
C GLU A 393 -17.98 1.77 -27.14
N TYR A 394 -18.61 0.95 -26.29
CA TYR A 394 -17.98 -0.24 -25.71
C TYR A 394 -17.41 -1.17 -26.79
N LYS A 395 -18.23 -1.52 -27.80
CA LYS A 395 -17.79 -2.38 -28.89
C LYS A 395 -16.61 -1.76 -29.66
N ARG A 396 -16.73 -0.49 -30.01
CA ARG A 396 -15.66 0.25 -30.72
C ARG A 396 -14.36 0.27 -29.87
N PHE A 397 -14.47 0.49 -28.59
CA PHE A 397 -13.33 0.46 -27.66
C PHE A 397 -12.67 -0.93 -27.64
N CYS A 398 -13.45 -2.00 -27.53
CA CYS A 398 -12.95 -3.37 -27.60
C CYS A 398 -12.25 -3.67 -28.92
N ASP A 399 -12.84 -3.26 -30.05
CA ASP A 399 -12.27 -3.44 -31.38
C ASP A 399 -10.94 -2.70 -31.55
N ASN A 400 -10.84 -1.49 -30.99
CA ASN A 400 -9.62 -0.70 -30.98
C ASN A 400 -8.49 -1.38 -30.20
N ILE A 401 -8.75 -1.85 -28.98
CA ILE A 401 -7.76 -2.57 -28.19
C ILE A 401 -7.34 -3.85 -28.90
N ASN A 402 -8.30 -4.64 -29.40
CA ASN A 402 -7.99 -5.86 -30.14
C ASN A 402 -7.16 -5.56 -31.39
N GLY A 403 -7.45 -4.47 -32.08
CA GLY A 403 -6.69 -3.99 -33.24
C GLY A 403 -5.27 -3.57 -32.89
N ALA A 404 -5.08 -2.81 -31.79
CA ALA A 404 -3.78 -2.37 -31.33
C ALA A 404 -2.90 -3.56 -30.88
N VAL A 405 -3.48 -4.49 -30.11
CA VAL A 405 -2.78 -5.71 -29.67
C VAL A 405 -2.47 -6.61 -30.86
N PHE A 406 -3.38 -6.79 -31.81
CA PHE A 406 -3.12 -7.57 -33.02
C PHE A 406 -1.93 -7.01 -33.82
N LYS A 407 -1.87 -5.68 -34.03
CA LYS A 407 -0.73 -5.03 -34.70
C LYS A 407 0.58 -5.26 -33.93
N LEU A 408 0.54 -5.24 -32.59
CA LEU A 408 1.70 -5.54 -31.75
C LEU A 408 2.17 -6.99 -31.97
N LEU A 409 1.25 -7.95 -32.00
CA LEU A 409 1.55 -9.36 -32.22
C LEU A 409 2.16 -9.61 -33.63
N MET A 410 1.70 -8.88 -34.64
CA MET A 410 2.30 -8.93 -35.98
C MET A 410 3.71 -8.32 -36.04
N ALA A 411 4.05 -7.46 -35.09
CA ALA A 411 5.39 -6.87 -34.93
C ALA A 411 6.22 -7.56 -33.84
N ALA A 412 5.82 -8.76 -33.41
CA ALA A 412 6.40 -9.47 -32.25
C ALA A 412 7.89 -9.80 -32.36
N ASP A 413 8.45 -9.85 -33.57
CA ASP A 413 9.89 -10.03 -33.80
C ASP A 413 10.73 -8.91 -33.14
N GLY A 414 10.16 -7.73 -32.98
CA GLY A 414 10.77 -6.60 -32.27
C GLY A 414 10.76 -6.74 -30.73
N PHE A 415 10.06 -7.74 -30.18
CA PHE A 415 9.86 -7.99 -28.76
C PHE A 415 10.19 -9.45 -28.39
N PRO A 416 11.46 -9.85 -28.40
CA PRO A 416 11.86 -11.25 -28.24
C PRO A 416 11.45 -11.84 -26.88
N ASN A 417 11.29 -11.00 -25.86
CA ASN A 417 10.93 -11.42 -24.51
C ASN A 417 9.43 -11.39 -24.23
N LEU A 418 8.62 -10.80 -25.11
CA LEU A 418 7.18 -10.72 -24.90
C LEU A 418 6.55 -12.11 -24.96
N ARG A 419 5.98 -12.54 -23.86
CA ARG A 419 5.40 -13.89 -23.68
C ARG A 419 3.97 -13.89 -23.21
N LYS A 420 3.47 -12.77 -22.68
CA LYS A 420 2.09 -12.69 -22.20
C LYS A 420 1.50 -11.31 -22.38
N ILE A 421 0.29 -11.27 -22.93
CA ILE A 421 -0.56 -10.07 -22.95
C ILE A 421 -1.86 -10.45 -22.23
N SER A 422 -2.37 -9.58 -21.38
CA SER A 422 -3.69 -9.73 -20.76
C SER A 422 -4.51 -8.46 -20.95
N ILE A 423 -5.80 -8.62 -21.24
CA ILE A 423 -6.71 -7.53 -21.50
C ILE A 423 -7.93 -7.69 -20.61
N GLU A 424 -8.29 -6.67 -19.87
CA GLU A 424 -9.51 -6.63 -19.08
C GLU A 424 -10.70 -6.16 -19.90
N ARG A 425 -11.89 -6.71 -19.60
CA ARG A 425 -13.18 -6.34 -20.17
C ARG A 425 -14.24 -6.27 -19.09
N HIS A 426 -15.20 -5.39 -19.26
CA HIS A 426 -16.36 -5.30 -18.36
C HIS A 426 -17.46 -6.27 -18.81
N GLU A 427 -17.97 -7.12 -17.91
CA GLU A 427 -18.96 -8.14 -18.25
C GLU A 427 -20.33 -7.57 -18.59
N GLY A 428 -20.77 -6.53 -17.91
CA GLY A 428 -22.17 -6.05 -17.95
C GLY A 428 -22.62 -5.41 -19.27
N LYS A 429 -21.73 -5.20 -20.25
CA LYS A 429 -22.05 -4.48 -21.49
C LYS A 429 -21.96 -5.34 -22.74
N ARG A 430 -21.75 -6.63 -22.60
CA ARG A 430 -21.61 -7.58 -23.71
C ARG A 430 -22.97 -8.03 -24.27
N GLN A 431 -23.09 -8.10 -25.60
CA GLN A 431 -24.21 -8.82 -26.22
C GLN A 431 -23.93 -10.33 -26.25
N LYS A 432 -24.97 -11.12 -25.97
CA LYS A 432 -24.87 -12.59 -25.96
C LYS A 432 -24.44 -13.09 -27.35
N GLY A 433 -23.27 -13.73 -27.44
CA GLY A 433 -22.73 -14.32 -28.66
C GLY A 433 -21.61 -13.52 -29.35
N GLU A 434 -21.22 -12.37 -28.83
CA GLU A 434 -20.03 -11.64 -29.31
C GLU A 434 -18.75 -12.33 -28.82
N SER A 435 -17.80 -12.52 -29.73
CA SER A 435 -16.47 -13.03 -29.40
C SER A 435 -15.63 -11.92 -28.77
N GLU A 436 -15.00 -12.20 -27.64
CA GLU A 436 -14.09 -11.26 -26.98
C GLU A 436 -12.80 -11.06 -27.78
N TRP A 437 -12.41 -12.09 -28.52
CA TRP A 437 -11.22 -12.08 -29.38
C TRP A 437 -11.50 -12.91 -30.63
N ASP A 438 -11.48 -12.29 -31.78
CA ASP A 438 -11.82 -12.89 -33.09
C ASP A 438 -10.61 -13.11 -34.01
N LYS A 439 -9.40 -12.79 -33.51
CA LYS A 439 -8.17 -12.82 -34.33
C LYS A 439 -7.31 -14.04 -33.98
N SER A 440 -6.81 -14.71 -35.02
CA SER A 440 -5.82 -15.75 -34.85
C SER A 440 -4.44 -15.19 -35.16
N VAL A 441 -3.46 -15.55 -34.34
CA VAL A 441 -2.06 -15.14 -34.52
C VAL A 441 -1.19 -16.38 -34.31
N ASP A 442 -0.38 -16.72 -35.31
CA ASP A 442 0.52 -17.85 -35.25
C ASP A 442 1.49 -17.71 -34.08
N GLY A 443 1.68 -18.78 -33.33
CA GLY A 443 2.56 -18.79 -32.15
C GLY A 443 1.96 -18.20 -30.88
N TRP A 444 0.65 -17.88 -30.85
CA TRP A 444 -0.04 -17.38 -29.67
C TRP A 444 -1.32 -18.16 -29.38
N GLU A 445 -1.47 -18.55 -28.13
CA GLU A 445 -2.66 -19.19 -27.59
C GLU A 445 -3.53 -18.16 -26.88
N VAL A 446 -4.85 -18.25 -27.09
CA VAL A 446 -5.82 -17.33 -26.48
C VAL A 446 -6.69 -18.06 -25.49
N GLU A 447 -6.72 -17.58 -24.26
CA GLU A 447 -7.59 -18.05 -23.19
C GLU A 447 -8.48 -16.90 -22.73
N VAL A 448 -9.78 -17.16 -22.62
CA VAL A 448 -10.75 -16.20 -22.10
C VAL A 448 -11.29 -16.74 -20.78
N THR A 449 -11.13 -15.99 -19.70
CA THR A 449 -11.59 -16.37 -18.35
C THR A 449 -12.42 -15.27 -17.73
N GLU A 450 -13.42 -15.67 -16.97
CA GLU A 450 -14.19 -14.75 -16.13
C GLU A 450 -13.61 -14.79 -14.71
N LYS A 451 -13.31 -13.63 -14.15
CA LYS A 451 -12.84 -13.50 -12.78
C LYS A 451 -13.69 -12.52 -12.02
N HIS A 452 -14.06 -12.92 -10.83
CA HIS A 452 -14.64 -12.01 -9.87
C HIS A 452 -13.52 -11.14 -9.29
N LEU A 453 -13.49 -9.88 -9.67
CA LEU A 453 -12.59 -8.91 -9.05
C LEU A 453 -13.38 -8.20 -7.95
N TRP A 454 -12.88 -8.28 -6.73
CA TRP A 454 -13.42 -7.50 -5.63
C TRP A 454 -13.04 -6.04 -5.85
N GLN A 455 -14.03 -5.23 -6.17
CA GLN A 455 -13.90 -3.79 -6.03
C GLN A 455 -14.41 -3.42 -4.63
N ARG A 456 -13.61 -2.70 -3.87
CA ARG A 456 -13.91 -2.36 -2.47
C ARG A 456 -15.20 -1.56 -2.32
N TYR A 457 -15.59 -0.81 -3.36
CA TYR A 457 -16.76 0.08 -3.35
C TYR A 457 -18.04 -0.54 -3.92
N SER A 458 -17.98 -1.75 -4.42
CA SER A 458 -19.14 -2.47 -4.92
C SER A 458 -19.43 -3.64 -3.99
N SER A 459 -20.54 -3.58 -3.26
CA SER A 459 -21.04 -4.71 -2.46
C SER A 459 -21.36 -5.96 -3.31
N SER A 460 -21.35 -5.79 -4.62
CA SER A 460 -21.56 -6.81 -5.63
C SER A 460 -20.34 -7.01 -6.47
N GLY A 461 -19.22 -7.47 -6.04
CA GLY A 461 -18.01 -7.62 -6.84
C GLY A 461 -18.25 -7.56 -8.37
N CYS A 462 -17.40 -6.90 -9.10
CA CYS A 462 -17.51 -6.86 -10.56
C CYS A 462 -16.93 -8.12 -11.17
N MET A 463 -17.72 -8.82 -11.98
CA MET A 463 -17.17 -9.81 -12.88
C MET A 463 -16.40 -9.11 -14.00
N ARG A 464 -15.17 -9.52 -14.22
CA ARG A 464 -14.34 -9.05 -15.33
C ARG A 464 -14.00 -10.22 -16.23
N THR A 465 -14.13 -10.04 -17.54
CA THR A 465 -13.57 -10.96 -18.49
C THR A 465 -12.10 -10.61 -18.73
N LEU A 466 -11.24 -11.59 -18.64
CA LEU A 466 -9.81 -11.49 -18.91
C LEU A 466 -9.47 -12.30 -20.15
N ILE A 467 -8.89 -11.64 -21.14
CA ILE A 467 -8.34 -12.28 -22.33
C ILE A 467 -6.84 -12.41 -22.14
N TYR A 468 -6.35 -13.63 -22.11
CA TYR A 468 -4.92 -13.92 -22.06
C TYR A 468 -4.42 -14.38 -23.42
N LEU A 469 -3.38 -13.72 -23.91
CA LEU A 469 -2.61 -14.17 -25.07
C LEU A 469 -1.24 -14.59 -24.57
N THR A 470 -0.92 -15.86 -24.75
CA THR A 470 0.33 -16.47 -24.28
C THR A 470 1.10 -17.00 -25.47
N LYS A 471 2.38 -16.64 -25.58
CA LYS A 471 3.26 -17.11 -26.65
C LYS A 471 3.49 -18.61 -26.47
N THR A 472 3.21 -19.40 -27.50
CA THR A 472 3.56 -20.82 -27.53
C THR A 472 5.07 -20.98 -27.75
N SER A 473 5.70 -21.86 -26.98
CA SER A 473 7.15 -22.14 -27.01
C SER A 473 7.59 -22.82 -28.32
#